data_b9ee712a80dbaa1ed03ad97851a06c4b
#
_entry.id   b9ee712a80dbaa1ed03ad97851a06c4b
#
_cell.length_a   1.000
_cell.length_b   1.000
_cell.length_c   1.000
_cell.angle_alpha   90.00
_cell.angle_beta   90.00
_cell.angle_gamma   90.00
#
_symmetry.space_group_name_H-M   'P 1'
#
loop_
_entity.id
_entity.type
_entity.pdbx_description
1 polymer ?
#
loop_
_entity_poly.entity_id
_entity_poly.type
_entity_poly.pdbx_seq_one_letter_code
_entity_poly.pdbx_strand_id
1 'polypeptide(L)'
;MYRENKIKFQTLANMDALTNIYNRYGFDTLAERMIAKNPRNHYIAALLDVDNFKLINDVYGHAYGDRTLKNLADSMKKFFPSDVLLGRNGGDEFCVLIPNCTYEEAKEKLTQFTKTPKTFLCKGEEHSFYISLGYAEYPRSGSNHSQLMRCADAALYEIKLHGKNGCMAYREGLQSGVRKQLGFAFKDISEHLPGAFIIYRADKD
;
A
#
# COMPACT_ATOMS: atom_id res chain seq x y z
N MET A 1 -16.56 -30.87 -12.73
CA MET A 1 -15.85 -31.31 -11.51
C MET A 1 -14.34 -31.01 -11.52
N TYR A 2 -13.48 -31.58 -12.41
CA TYR A 2 -12.02 -31.31 -12.41
C TYR A 2 -11.65 -29.87 -12.77
N ARG A 3 -12.28 -29.25 -13.78
CA ARG A 3 -12.07 -27.83 -14.17
C ARG A 3 -12.55 -26.86 -13.09
N GLU A 4 -13.68 -27.12 -12.46
CA GLU A 4 -14.23 -26.28 -11.39
C GLU A 4 -13.35 -26.29 -10.14
N ASN A 5 -12.85 -27.46 -9.76
CA ASN A 5 -11.91 -27.58 -8.65
C ASN A 5 -10.59 -26.87 -8.96
N LYS A 6 -10.06 -26.95 -10.18
CA LYS A 6 -8.82 -26.25 -10.57
C LYS A 6 -9.00 -24.72 -10.51
N ILE A 7 -10.14 -24.21 -11.00
CA ILE A 7 -10.45 -22.75 -10.91
C ILE A 7 -10.59 -22.33 -9.44
N LYS A 8 -11.28 -23.11 -8.62
CA LYS A 8 -11.46 -22.84 -7.20
C LYS A 8 -10.14 -22.83 -6.43
N PHE A 9 -9.24 -23.78 -6.70
CA PHE A 9 -7.89 -23.82 -6.12
C PHE A 9 -7.02 -22.64 -6.56
N GLN A 10 -7.08 -22.27 -7.85
CA GLN A 10 -6.35 -21.11 -8.36
C GLN A 10 -6.88 -19.79 -7.77
N THR A 11 -8.19 -19.66 -7.59
CA THR A 11 -8.78 -18.48 -6.96
C THR A 11 -8.34 -18.37 -5.49
N LEU A 12 -8.38 -19.47 -4.74
CA LEU A 12 -7.93 -19.50 -3.34
C LEU A 12 -6.43 -19.17 -3.19
N ALA A 13 -5.59 -19.65 -4.13
CA ALA A 13 -4.15 -19.36 -4.13
C ALA A 13 -3.81 -17.88 -4.41
N ASN A 14 -4.73 -17.12 -5.03
CA ASN A 14 -4.52 -15.74 -5.43
C ASN A 14 -5.14 -14.72 -4.46
N MET A 15 -5.86 -15.17 -3.42
CA MET A 15 -6.55 -14.30 -2.46
C MET A 15 -5.80 -14.24 -1.13
N ASP A 16 -5.86 -13.09 -0.47
CA ASP A 16 -5.44 -12.92 0.92
C ASP A 16 -6.53 -13.47 1.85
N ALA A 17 -6.16 -14.43 2.68
CA ALA A 17 -7.11 -15.15 3.55
C ALA A 17 -7.77 -14.26 4.63
N LEU A 18 -7.09 -13.17 5.04
CA LEU A 18 -7.61 -12.26 6.08
C LEU A 18 -8.63 -11.26 5.50
N THR A 19 -8.31 -10.68 4.33
CA THR A 19 -9.01 -9.51 3.78
C THR A 19 -9.92 -9.84 2.60
N ASN A 20 -9.77 -11.03 2.02
CA ASN A 20 -10.52 -11.49 0.86
C ASN A 20 -10.47 -10.50 -0.34
N ILE A 21 -9.30 -9.93 -0.57
CA ILE A 21 -8.86 -9.27 -1.80
C ILE A 21 -7.67 -10.06 -2.36
N TYR A 22 -7.11 -9.67 -3.50
CA TYR A 22 -5.97 -10.40 -4.05
C TYR A 22 -4.76 -10.33 -3.10
N ASN A 23 -4.05 -11.45 -2.95
CA ASN A 23 -2.72 -11.44 -2.36
C ASN A 23 -1.71 -10.85 -3.37
N ARG A 24 -0.48 -10.64 -2.94
CA ARG A 24 0.58 -10.08 -3.78
C ARG A 24 0.71 -10.79 -5.12
N TYR A 25 0.79 -12.12 -5.12
CA TYR A 25 0.95 -12.92 -6.34
C TYR A 25 -0.24 -12.77 -7.29
N GLY A 26 -1.46 -12.84 -6.77
CA GLY A 26 -2.68 -12.67 -7.55
C GLY A 26 -2.80 -11.27 -8.15
N PHE A 27 -2.51 -10.25 -7.35
CA PHE A 27 -2.52 -8.86 -7.80
C PHE A 27 -1.48 -8.60 -8.90
N ASP A 28 -0.21 -8.95 -8.68
CA ASP A 28 0.87 -8.72 -9.64
C ASP A 28 0.57 -9.42 -10.97
N THR A 29 0.16 -10.69 -10.92
CA THR A 29 -0.18 -11.48 -12.11
C THR A 29 -1.31 -10.85 -12.94
N LEU A 30 -2.37 -10.38 -12.27
CA LEU A 30 -3.51 -9.75 -12.95
C LEU A 30 -3.19 -8.37 -13.47
N ALA A 31 -2.46 -7.56 -12.71
CA ALA A 31 -2.03 -6.23 -13.12
C ALA A 31 -1.14 -6.26 -14.36
N GLU A 32 -0.16 -7.16 -14.41
CA GLU A 32 0.69 -7.38 -15.58
C GLU A 32 -0.15 -7.77 -16.81
N ARG A 33 -1.09 -8.70 -16.65
CA ARG A 33 -1.98 -9.13 -17.74
C ARG A 33 -2.88 -8.01 -18.22
N MET A 34 -3.42 -7.18 -17.34
CA MET A 34 -4.28 -6.04 -17.71
C MET A 34 -3.52 -5.03 -18.55
N ILE A 35 -2.31 -4.64 -18.11
CA ILE A 35 -1.46 -3.70 -18.84
C ILE A 35 -1.01 -4.30 -20.19
N ALA A 36 -0.57 -5.55 -20.21
CA ALA A 36 -0.12 -6.22 -21.44
C ALA A 36 -1.25 -6.39 -22.46
N LYS A 37 -2.48 -6.63 -22.02
CA LYS A 37 -3.65 -6.77 -22.90
C LYS A 37 -4.06 -5.45 -23.54
N ASN A 38 -3.93 -4.34 -22.81
CA ASN A 38 -4.35 -3.01 -23.27
C ASN A 38 -3.26 -1.96 -23.00
N PRO A 39 -2.11 -2.04 -23.68
CA PRO A 39 -0.93 -1.20 -23.40
C PRO A 39 -1.09 0.27 -23.77
N ARG A 40 -2.18 0.63 -24.46
CA ARG A 40 -2.50 2.02 -24.81
C ARG A 40 -3.43 2.70 -23.80
N ASN A 41 -3.96 1.95 -22.86
CA ASN A 41 -4.83 2.50 -21.84
C ASN A 41 -4.00 3.19 -20.75
N HIS A 42 -4.64 4.14 -20.05
CA HIS A 42 -4.09 4.72 -18.84
C HIS A 42 -4.43 3.85 -17.62
N TYR A 43 -3.47 3.71 -16.72
CA TYR A 43 -3.65 3.01 -15.45
C TYR A 43 -3.05 3.83 -14.34
N ILE A 44 -3.67 3.79 -13.18
CA ILE A 44 -3.10 4.34 -11.94
C ILE A 44 -2.79 3.18 -11.02
N ALA A 45 -1.52 3.03 -10.68
CA ALA A 45 -1.09 2.10 -9.63
C ALA A 45 -0.87 2.87 -8.33
N ALA A 46 -1.42 2.37 -7.23
CA ALA A 46 -1.25 2.97 -5.92
C ALA A 46 -0.84 1.94 -4.88
N LEU A 47 0.01 2.37 -3.95
CA LEU A 47 0.37 1.66 -2.72
C LEU A 47 -0.19 2.42 -1.52
N LEU A 48 -0.75 1.68 -0.58
CA LEU A 48 -1.31 2.19 0.66
C LEU A 48 -0.68 1.45 1.84
N ASP A 49 -0.59 2.15 2.95
CA ASP A 49 -0.08 1.57 4.19
C ASP A 49 -0.87 2.15 5.37
N VAL A 50 -1.18 1.32 6.37
CA VAL A 50 -1.88 1.77 7.59
C VAL A 50 -0.88 2.47 8.50
N ASP A 51 -1.11 3.74 8.73
CA ASP A 51 -0.23 4.56 9.56
C ASP A 51 -0.17 4.04 10.99
N ASN A 52 1.05 3.86 11.51
CA ASN A 52 1.29 3.39 12.87
C ASN A 52 0.64 2.02 13.20
N PHE A 53 0.51 1.13 12.23
CA PHE A 53 -0.14 -0.18 12.40
C PHE A 53 0.47 -1.00 13.56
N LYS A 54 1.80 -0.94 13.71
CA LYS A 54 2.46 -1.56 14.85
C LYS A 54 1.91 -1.06 16.19
N LEU A 55 1.68 0.26 16.32
CA LEU A 55 1.11 0.84 17.54
C LEU A 55 -0.32 0.32 17.80
N ILE A 56 -1.13 0.12 16.76
CA ILE A 56 -2.46 -0.49 16.90
C ILE A 56 -2.34 -1.90 17.49
N ASN A 57 -1.41 -2.71 16.96
CA ASN A 57 -1.15 -4.05 17.50
C ASN A 57 -0.64 -4.01 18.94
N ASP A 58 0.29 -3.12 19.26
CA ASP A 58 0.93 -3.04 20.57
C ASP A 58 -0.07 -2.55 21.65
N VAL A 59 -0.99 -1.63 21.29
CA VAL A 59 -1.96 -1.05 22.24
C VAL A 59 -3.23 -1.91 22.36
N TYR A 60 -3.77 -2.38 21.23
CA TYR A 60 -5.08 -3.06 21.21
C TYR A 60 -4.98 -4.57 20.99
N GLY A 61 -3.81 -5.07 20.59
CA GLY A 61 -3.56 -6.48 20.30
C GLY A 61 -3.83 -6.84 18.83
N HIS A 62 -3.21 -7.95 18.37
CA HIS A 62 -3.26 -8.42 16.99
C HIS A 62 -4.67 -8.65 16.44
N ALA A 63 -5.62 -9.08 17.29
CA ALA A 63 -7.00 -9.26 16.84
C ALA A 63 -7.67 -7.96 16.37
N TYR A 64 -7.29 -6.82 16.94
CA TYR A 64 -7.76 -5.50 16.48
C TYR A 64 -6.98 -4.99 15.29
N GLY A 65 -5.67 -5.30 15.18
CA GLY A 65 -4.92 -5.10 13.96
C GLY A 65 -5.56 -5.82 12.78
N ASP A 66 -5.92 -7.09 12.93
CA ASP A 66 -6.62 -7.86 11.90
C ASP A 66 -7.97 -7.24 11.52
N ARG A 67 -8.73 -6.71 12.49
CA ARG A 67 -9.97 -5.96 12.22
C ARG A 67 -9.71 -4.69 11.42
N THR A 68 -8.67 -3.94 11.77
CA THR A 68 -8.25 -2.73 11.04
C THR A 68 -7.97 -3.06 9.58
N LEU A 69 -7.23 -4.14 9.30
CA LEU A 69 -6.92 -4.58 7.93
C LEU A 69 -8.17 -5.03 7.17
N LYS A 70 -9.08 -5.77 7.82
CA LYS A 70 -10.38 -6.15 7.22
C LYS A 70 -11.22 -4.93 6.88
N ASN A 71 -11.33 -3.98 7.82
CA ASN A 71 -12.11 -2.75 7.63
C ASN A 71 -11.54 -1.89 6.49
N LEU A 72 -10.21 -1.81 6.36
CA LEU A 72 -9.59 -1.14 5.23
C LEU A 72 -9.94 -1.83 3.91
N ALA A 73 -9.80 -3.15 3.81
CA ALA A 73 -10.14 -3.90 2.62
C ALA A 73 -11.64 -3.74 2.24
N ASP A 74 -12.54 -3.76 3.22
CA ASP A 74 -13.97 -3.57 3.00
C ASP A 74 -14.30 -2.13 2.58
N SER A 75 -13.59 -1.14 3.11
CA SER A 75 -13.68 0.24 2.67
C SER A 75 -13.22 0.41 1.22
N MET A 76 -12.12 -0.26 0.83
CA MET A 76 -11.64 -0.29 -0.55
C MET A 76 -12.68 -0.91 -1.49
N LYS A 77 -13.24 -2.07 -1.16
CA LYS A 77 -14.28 -2.75 -1.97
C LYS A 77 -15.54 -1.90 -2.13
N LYS A 78 -15.91 -1.12 -1.13
CA LYS A 78 -17.07 -0.21 -1.18
C LYS A 78 -16.81 1.04 -2.01
N PHE A 79 -15.59 1.55 -1.96
CA PHE A 79 -15.23 2.81 -2.59
C PHE A 79 -14.87 2.66 -4.07
N PHE A 80 -14.11 1.62 -4.40
CA PHE A 80 -13.64 1.41 -5.77
C PHE A 80 -14.62 0.56 -6.59
N PRO A 81 -14.81 0.88 -7.90
CA PRO A 81 -15.58 0.05 -8.82
C PRO A 81 -15.01 -1.37 -8.96
N SER A 82 -15.84 -2.29 -9.46
CA SER A 82 -15.50 -3.72 -9.56
C SER A 82 -14.42 -4.06 -10.60
N ASP A 83 -14.11 -3.16 -11.50
CA ASP A 83 -13.04 -3.28 -12.50
C ASP A 83 -11.65 -2.85 -11.97
N VAL A 84 -11.61 -2.29 -10.77
CA VAL A 84 -10.37 -1.92 -10.07
C VAL A 84 -9.80 -3.14 -9.37
N LEU A 85 -8.50 -3.42 -9.60
CA LEU A 85 -7.81 -4.47 -8.84
C LEU A 85 -7.44 -3.96 -7.46
N LEU A 86 -7.78 -4.76 -6.45
CA LEU A 86 -7.45 -4.50 -5.04
C LEU A 86 -6.61 -5.65 -4.52
N GLY A 87 -5.48 -5.35 -3.89
CA GLY A 87 -4.58 -6.35 -3.35
C GLY A 87 -3.99 -5.97 -2.00
N ARG A 88 -3.47 -6.97 -1.30
CA ARG A 88 -2.67 -6.82 -0.09
C ARG A 88 -1.31 -7.47 -0.29
N ASN A 89 -0.25 -6.67 -0.19
CA ASN A 89 1.13 -7.14 -0.40
C ASN A 89 1.67 -7.95 0.78
N GLY A 90 1.05 -7.80 1.94
CA GLY A 90 1.44 -8.41 3.22
C GLY A 90 1.49 -7.37 4.34
N GLY A 91 1.47 -7.79 5.60
CA GLY A 91 1.46 -6.86 6.72
C GLY A 91 0.30 -5.86 6.64
N ASP A 92 0.64 -4.58 6.62
CA ASP A 92 -0.25 -3.42 6.55
C ASP A 92 -0.25 -2.74 5.16
N GLU A 93 0.42 -3.33 4.16
CA GLU A 93 0.55 -2.79 2.81
C GLU A 93 -0.55 -3.30 1.87
N PHE A 94 -1.24 -2.38 1.21
CA PHE A 94 -2.28 -2.64 0.21
C PHE A 94 -1.90 -2.03 -1.14
N CYS A 95 -2.49 -2.54 -2.20
CA CYS A 95 -2.26 -2.06 -3.56
C CYS A 95 -3.56 -1.95 -4.36
N VAL A 96 -3.57 -1.00 -5.29
CA VAL A 96 -4.69 -0.71 -6.17
C VAL A 96 -4.18 -0.53 -7.59
N LEU A 97 -4.89 -1.07 -8.58
CA LEU A 97 -4.69 -0.71 -9.99
C LEU A 97 -6.04 -0.27 -10.57
N ILE A 98 -6.12 1.00 -10.96
CA ILE A 98 -7.32 1.62 -11.53
C ILE A 98 -7.12 1.70 -13.04
N PRO A 99 -7.92 0.97 -13.84
CA PRO A 99 -7.88 1.06 -15.30
C PRO A 99 -8.61 2.30 -15.81
N ASN A 100 -8.25 2.76 -16.99
CA ASN A 100 -8.93 3.84 -17.74
C ASN A 100 -9.14 5.10 -16.88
N CYS A 101 -8.15 5.46 -16.08
CA CYS A 101 -8.20 6.58 -15.15
C CYS A 101 -7.11 7.58 -15.48
N THR A 102 -7.47 8.85 -15.62
CA THR A 102 -6.53 9.95 -15.81
C THR A 102 -5.88 10.36 -14.50
N TYR A 103 -4.78 11.11 -14.59
CA TYR A 103 -4.09 11.63 -13.41
C TYR A 103 -5.01 12.48 -12.52
N GLU A 104 -5.82 13.37 -13.12
CA GLU A 104 -6.69 14.29 -12.35
C GLU A 104 -7.82 13.53 -11.66
N GLU A 105 -8.45 12.57 -12.33
CA GLU A 105 -9.47 11.70 -11.74
C GLU A 105 -8.90 10.87 -10.59
N ALA A 106 -7.68 10.34 -10.76
CA ALA A 106 -7.01 9.58 -9.72
C ALA A 106 -6.70 10.45 -8.51
N LYS A 107 -6.16 11.66 -8.74
CA LYS A 107 -5.86 12.62 -7.67
C LYS A 107 -7.08 12.91 -6.82
N GLU A 108 -8.22 13.18 -7.45
CA GLU A 108 -9.47 13.43 -6.74
C GLU A 108 -9.94 12.21 -5.96
N LYS A 109 -10.09 11.06 -6.63
CA LYS A 109 -10.56 9.81 -6.02
C LYS A 109 -9.67 9.34 -4.87
N LEU A 110 -8.35 9.30 -5.08
CA LEU A 110 -7.42 8.79 -4.07
C LEU A 110 -7.30 9.75 -2.87
N THR A 111 -7.37 11.07 -3.12
CA THR A 111 -7.42 12.07 -2.05
C THR A 111 -8.72 11.93 -1.24
N GLN A 112 -9.86 11.76 -1.91
CA GLN A 112 -11.15 11.52 -1.25
C GLN A 112 -11.09 10.23 -0.42
N PHE A 113 -10.58 9.13 -0.99
CA PHE A 113 -10.45 7.86 -0.27
C PHE A 113 -9.58 8.01 0.98
N THR A 114 -8.44 8.70 0.89
CA THR A 114 -7.53 8.92 2.03
C THR A 114 -8.19 9.74 3.13
N LYS A 115 -8.95 10.78 2.77
CA LYS A 115 -9.66 11.66 3.72
C LYS A 115 -10.91 11.04 4.34
N THR A 116 -11.49 10.00 3.72
CA THR A 116 -12.66 9.32 4.29
C THR A 116 -12.28 8.66 5.62
N PRO A 117 -12.97 8.95 6.72
CA PRO A 117 -12.69 8.34 8.02
C PRO A 117 -12.71 6.81 7.96
N LYS A 118 -11.72 6.19 8.58
CA LYS A 118 -11.59 4.75 8.73
C LYS A 118 -11.54 4.42 10.20
N THR A 119 -12.38 3.47 10.63
CA THR A 119 -12.55 3.16 12.04
C THR A 119 -12.55 1.67 12.28
N PHE A 120 -12.27 1.28 13.52
CA PHE A 120 -12.49 -0.07 14.05
C PHE A 120 -13.12 0.01 15.44
N LEU A 121 -13.88 -1.01 15.81
CA LEU A 121 -14.50 -1.11 17.13
C LEU A 121 -13.59 -1.90 18.07
N CYS A 122 -13.29 -1.32 19.25
CA CYS A 122 -12.59 -1.98 20.33
C CYS A 122 -13.40 -1.82 21.62
N LYS A 123 -13.82 -2.93 22.23
CA LYS A 123 -14.61 -2.96 23.50
C LYS A 123 -15.84 -2.04 23.51
N GLY A 124 -16.48 -1.84 22.37
CA GLY A 124 -17.65 -0.98 22.20
C GLY A 124 -17.33 0.48 21.86
N GLU A 125 -16.08 0.88 21.87
CA GLU A 125 -15.62 2.21 21.47
C GLU A 125 -15.09 2.21 20.04
N GLU A 126 -15.38 3.27 19.30
CA GLU A 126 -14.91 3.45 17.93
C GLU A 126 -13.57 4.19 17.93
N HIS A 127 -12.57 3.62 17.28
CA HIS A 127 -11.23 4.19 17.13
C HIS A 127 -10.94 4.45 15.66
N SER A 128 -10.39 5.63 15.36
CA SER A 128 -9.98 6.00 14.02
C SER A 128 -8.56 5.53 13.70
N PHE A 129 -8.32 5.19 12.45
CA PHE A 129 -6.98 4.96 11.91
C PHE A 129 -6.80 5.70 10.59
N TYR A 130 -5.56 5.96 10.23
CA TYR A 130 -5.17 6.71 9.06
C TYR A 130 -4.37 5.83 8.11
N ILE A 131 -4.31 6.27 6.85
CA ILE A 131 -3.52 5.63 5.80
C ILE A 131 -2.68 6.66 5.06
N SER A 132 -1.51 6.23 4.64
CA SER A 132 -0.69 6.95 3.66
C SER A 132 -0.80 6.26 2.31
N LEU A 133 -0.83 7.03 1.22
CA LEU A 133 -1.03 6.53 -0.13
C LEU A 133 -0.10 7.22 -1.12
N GLY A 134 0.71 6.43 -1.83
CA GLY A 134 1.49 6.89 -2.98
C GLY A 134 0.97 6.29 -4.28
N TYR A 135 0.95 7.05 -5.39
CA TYR A 135 0.46 6.56 -6.66
C TYR A 135 1.29 7.03 -7.86
N ALA A 136 1.23 6.26 -8.95
CA ALA A 136 1.93 6.51 -10.19
C ALA A 136 1.05 6.22 -11.41
N GLU A 137 1.25 6.96 -12.49
CA GLU A 137 0.47 6.89 -13.72
C GLU A 137 1.22 6.11 -14.82
N TYR A 138 0.55 5.16 -15.45
CA TYR A 138 1.02 4.51 -16.67
C TYR A 138 0.44 5.22 -17.92
N PRO A 139 1.23 5.44 -18.99
CA PRO A 139 2.63 5.02 -19.16
C PRO A 139 3.67 6.04 -18.65
N ARG A 140 3.24 7.19 -18.13
CA ARG A 140 4.11 8.32 -17.78
C ARG A 140 5.22 7.99 -16.77
N SER A 141 4.88 7.23 -15.72
CA SER A 141 5.80 6.91 -14.63
C SER A 141 6.50 5.55 -14.80
N GLY A 142 6.16 4.79 -15.83
CA GLY A 142 6.77 3.50 -16.06
C GLY A 142 6.15 2.76 -17.23
N SER A 143 6.91 1.83 -17.83
CA SER A 143 6.51 1.04 -18.99
C SER A 143 5.90 -0.32 -18.66
N ASN A 144 5.88 -0.71 -17.38
CA ASN A 144 5.32 -1.97 -16.89
C ASN A 144 4.88 -1.86 -15.43
N HIS A 145 4.14 -2.88 -14.97
CA HIS A 145 3.61 -2.94 -13.61
C HIS A 145 4.68 -2.75 -12.54
N SER A 146 5.80 -3.46 -12.64
CA SER A 146 6.89 -3.40 -11.66
C SER A 146 7.49 -1.99 -11.52
N GLN A 147 7.63 -1.26 -12.62
CA GLN A 147 8.11 0.14 -12.58
C GLN A 147 7.09 1.06 -11.92
N LEU A 148 5.81 0.90 -12.25
CA LEU A 148 4.73 1.68 -11.64
C LEU A 148 4.68 1.49 -10.13
N MET A 149 4.77 0.25 -9.65
CA MET A 149 4.75 -0.04 -8.22
C MET A 149 5.95 0.57 -7.49
N ARG A 150 7.15 0.58 -8.11
CA ARG A 150 8.32 1.28 -7.54
C ARG A 150 8.11 2.80 -7.47
N CYS A 151 7.48 3.38 -8.48
CA CYS A 151 7.17 4.81 -8.46
C CYS A 151 6.11 5.16 -7.40
N ALA A 152 5.09 4.32 -7.24
CA ALA A 152 4.09 4.47 -6.19
C ALA A 152 4.70 4.31 -4.78
N ASP A 153 5.64 3.38 -4.60
CA ASP A 153 6.40 3.20 -3.36
C ASP A 153 7.24 4.43 -3.00
N ALA A 154 7.91 5.04 -3.99
CA ALA A 154 8.67 6.27 -3.78
C ALA A 154 7.77 7.42 -3.29
N ALA A 155 6.57 7.56 -3.86
CA ALA A 155 5.61 8.57 -3.43
C ALA A 155 5.03 8.25 -2.03
N LEU A 156 4.78 6.99 -1.72
CA LEU A 156 4.33 6.55 -0.40
C LEU A 156 5.40 6.82 0.68
N TYR A 157 6.66 6.53 0.36
CA TYR A 157 7.77 6.81 1.26
C TYR A 157 7.86 8.30 1.61
N GLU A 158 7.72 9.16 0.60
CA GLU A 158 7.77 10.61 0.79
C GLU A 158 6.65 11.11 1.71
N ILE A 159 5.42 10.63 1.55
CA ILE A 159 4.31 10.93 2.48
C ILE A 159 4.65 10.49 3.91
N LYS A 160 5.21 9.30 4.07
CA LYS A 160 5.58 8.78 5.40
C LYS A 160 6.64 9.65 6.10
N LEU A 161 7.54 10.26 5.34
CA LEU A 161 8.54 11.20 5.87
C LEU A 161 7.93 12.56 6.27
N HIS A 162 6.85 13.00 5.60
CA HIS A 162 6.25 14.32 5.76
C HIS A 162 4.97 14.34 6.61
N GLY A 163 4.84 13.41 7.55
CA GLY A 163 3.76 13.45 8.54
C GLY A 163 2.66 12.44 8.37
N LYS A 164 2.74 11.56 7.34
CA LYS A 164 1.74 10.50 7.09
C LYS A 164 0.33 11.04 6.76
N ASN A 165 -0.70 10.19 6.83
CA ASN A 165 -2.12 10.55 6.64
C ASN A 165 -2.35 11.43 5.40
N GLY A 166 -1.91 10.95 4.24
CA GLY A 166 -1.98 11.73 3.01
C GLY A 166 -1.91 10.90 1.74
N CYS A 167 -2.03 11.61 0.62
CA CYS A 167 -1.98 11.04 -0.71
C CYS A 167 -1.01 11.85 -1.58
N MET A 168 -0.08 11.19 -2.26
CA MET A 168 0.90 11.84 -3.15
C MET A 168 1.07 11.09 -4.45
N ALA A 169 1.14 11.85 -5.55
CA ALA A 169 1.56 11.34 -6.84
C ALA A 169 3.09 11.23 -6.93
N TYR A 170 3.56 10.20 -7.61
CA TYR A 170 4.95 10.14 -8.01
C TYR A 170 5.34 11.32 -8.91
N ARG A 171 6.50 11.89 -8.65
CA ARG A 171 7.15 12.90 -9.51
C ARG A 171 8.58 12.44 -9.80
N GLU A 172 9.08 12.76 -10.97
CA GLU A 172 10.49 12.51 -11.31
C GLU A 172 11.42 13.11 -10.25
N GLY A 173 12.44 12.35 -9.85
CA GLY A 173 13.37 12.75 -8.78
C GLY A 173 13.00 12.25 -7.40
N LEU A 174 11.80 11.74 -7.16
CA LEU A 174 11.52 11.01 -5.92
C LEU A 174 12.30 9.70 -5.93
N GLN A 175 13.14 9.52 -4.92
CA GLN A 175 13.86 8.26 -4.75
C GLN A 175 12.87 7.22 -4.21
N SER A 176 12.81 6.05 -4.87
CA SER A 176 12.12 4.92 -4.29
C SER A 176 12.77 4.65 -2.93
N GLY A 177 11.92 4.54 -1.91
CA GLY A 177 12.35 4.13 -0.58
C GLY A 177 12.86 2.71 -0.60
N VAL A 178 14.00 2.49 -1.30
CA VAL A 178 14.84 1.37 -0.92
C VAL A 178 15.02 1.58 0.56
N ARG A 179 14.42 0.69 1.38
CA ARG A 179 14.72 0.58 2.80
C ARG A 179 16.24 0.54 2.94
N LYS A 180 16.86 1.70 2.94
CA LYS A 180 18.22 1.87 3.41
C LYS A 180 18.09 1.66 4.91
N GLN A 181 18.15 0.38 5.29
CA GLN A 181 18.33 -0.01 6.66
C GLN A 181 19.34 0.93 7.28
N LEU A 182 18.91 1.69 8.31
CA LEU A 182 19.70 2.35 9.37
C LEU A 182 21.07 3.02 9.04
N GLY A 183 21.74 2.65 7.96
CA GLY A 183 23.03 3.20 7.62
C GLY A 183 23.00 4.65 7.10
N PHE A 184 21.84 5.13 6.63
CA PHE A 184 21.76 6.48 6.05
C PHE A 184 21.44 7.56 7.08
N ALA A 185 20.56 7.25 8.03
CA ALA A 185 20.27 8.15 9.14
C ALA A 185 21.50 8.45 10.00
N PHE A 186 22.50 7.55 10.01
CA PHE A 186 23.69 7.69 10.83
C PHE A 186 24.63 8.77 10.33
N LYS A 187 24.82 8.91 9.02
CA LYS A 187 25.71 9.92 8.44
C LYS A 187 25.13 11.32 8.60
N ASP A 188 23.82 11.48 8.35
CA ASP A 188 23.14 12.77 8.49
C ASP A 188 23.01 13.20 9.95
N ILE A 189 22.81 12.26 10.88
CA ILE A 189 22.74 12.52 12.31
C ILE A 189 24.12 12.86 12.87
N SER A 190 25.18 12.18 12.43
CA SER A 190 26.53 12.43 12.92
C SER A 190 27.11 13.76 12.45
N GLU A 191 26.65 14.30 11.33
CA GLU A 191 27.10 15.60 10.78
C GLU A 191 26.40 16.81 11.42
N HIS A 192 25.22 16.62 12.04
CA HIS A 192 24.37 17.73 12.51
C HIS A 192 24.09 17.75 14.02
N LEU A 193 24.58 16.79 14.81
CA LEU A 193 24.37 16.77 16.25
C LEU A 193 25.72 16.89 17.01
N PRO A 194 25.87 17.90 17.87
CA PRO A 194 27.03 18.00 18.75
C PRO A 194 26.89 17.00 19.90
N GLY A 195 27.56 15.86 19.80
CA GLY A 195 27.60 14.85 20.86
C GLY A 195 27.99 13.46 20.36
N ALA A 196 28.54 12.63 21.26
CA ALA A 196 28.83 11.23 20.95
C ALA A 196 27.61 10.36 21.22
N PHE A 197 27.22 9.53 20.22
CA PHE A 197 26.14 8.55 20.34
C PHE A 197 26.76 7.15 20.36
N ILE A 198 26.31 6.31 21.30
CA ILE A 198 26.61 4.89 21.33
C ILE A 198 25.35 4.13 20.86
N ILE A 199 25.45 3.44 19.74
CA ILE A 199 24.39 2.57 19.24
C ILE A 199 24.75 1.14 19.56
N TYR A 200 23.91 0.47 20.35
CA TYR A 200 24.02 -0.95 20.59
C TYR A 200 23.19 -1.71 19.55
N ARG A 201 23.82 -2.66 18.89
CA ARG A 201 23.13 -3.68 18.10
C ARG A 201 22.75 -4.78 19.07
N ALA A 202 21.45 -4.96 19.28
CA ALA A 202 20.95 -6.14 19.96
C ALA A 202 21.01 -7.31 18.96
N ASP A 203 22.03 -8.13 19.04
CA ASP A 203 22.01 -9.42 18.35
C ASP A 203 21.03 -10.30 19.10
N LYS A 204 20.09 -10.88 18.35
CA LYS A 204 19.21 -11.92 18.88
C LYS A 204 20.00 -13.22 18.88
N ASP A 205 20.28 -13.75 20.07
CA ASP A 205 20.60 -15.16 20.29
C ASP A 205 19.38 -16.03 19.97
#